data_d8fa96531ca23f7187c53b62edc18f32
#
_entry.id   d8fa96531ca23f7187c53b62edc18f32
#
_cell.length_a   1.000
_cell.length_b   1.000
_cell.length_c   1.000
_cell.angle_alpha   90.00
_cell.angle_beta   90.00
_cell.angle_gamma   90.00
#
_symmetry.space_group_name_H-M   'P 1'
#
loop_
_entity.id
_entity.type
_entity.pdbx_description
1 polymer ?
#
loop_
_entity_poly.entity_id
_entity_poly.type
_entity_poly.pdbx_seq_one_letter_code
_entity_poly.pdbx_strand_id
1 'polypeptide(L)'
;MDNKFSIPLFEHKPFVYADEWAEQNMYLRETGKFSYDVTPYLKLPTRCASDLIECCRVVIMCPAQAGKSSAMVNIICHSAIYHPSNTLIIMDTLKNAQRMSKNRLKPALRDYAHVASLQRGARVLDKSAESMNISLGSGANLILGTSSSASDLCSTPVRILLLDELDRFQRDLSGEGDPVTLALKRQLRFKDSMAVLTSTPTTPDGAISRHFALGTQEVWGVVCECGRWLNIEYGSISFDSDTPVFTCPYCGEVYSEKDIEKLHHEYKPFNDHPYQDARGRLCRSFRFSSTLMHGIYTWEQIRREEIQATSLGEAAIRSFKNTTLGEAYLPKNTEIKDYNDLLKYRLAFNKNSIPSFVTEIFAGIDTQDSWFEVVIIGCDKTS
;
A
#
# COMPACT_ATOMS: atom_id res chain seq x y z
N MET A 1 12.63 45.49 -39.53
CA MET A 1 13.10 44.31 -38.76
C MET A 1 12.05 43.96 -37.72
N ASP A 2 11.05 43.20 -38.15
CA ASP A 2 9.91 42.81 -37.27
C ASP A 2 10.30 41.60 -36.46
N ASN A 3 10.67 41.83 -35.20
CA ASN A 3 10.95 40.79 -34.24
C ASN A 3 9.59 40.31 -33.69
N LYS A 4 8.90 39.43 -34.44
CA LYS A 4 7.73 38.75 -33.94
C LYS A 4 8.17 37.74 -32.86
N PHE A 5 8.12 38.14 -31.61
CA PHE A 5 8.06 37.25 -30.48
C PHE A 5 6.75 36.45 -30.58
N SER A 6 6.76 35.34 -31.28
CA SER A 6 5.71 34.36 -31.17
C SER A 6 5.88 33.68 -29.82
N ILE A 7 5.14 34.11 -28.81
CA ILE A 7 4.92 33.28 -27.60
C ILE A 7 4.29 31.98 -28.12
N PRO A 8 4.94 30.83 -27.93
CA PRO A 8 4.29 29.56 -28.32
C PRO A 8 3.00 29.47 -27.52
N LEU A 9 1.87 29.52 -28.21
CA LEU A 9 0.58 29.15 -27.62
C LEU A 9 0.79 27.81 -26.92
N PHE A 10 0.54 27.78 -25.62
CA PHE A 10 0.48 26.53 -24.89
C PHE A 10 -0.61 25.70 -25.55
N GLU A 11 -0.21 24.69 -26.34
CA GLU A 11 -1.14 23.67 -26.79
C GLU A 11 -1.69 23.00 -25.52
N HIS A 12 -2.90 23.34 -25.18
CA HIS A 12 -3.63 22.73 -24.07
C HIS A 12 -3.87 21.27 -24.46
N LYS A 13 -3.00 20.35 -24.01
CA LYS A 13 -3.26 18.93 -24.17
C LYS A 13 -4.47 18.58 -23.31
N PRO A 14 -5.46 17.87 -23.85
CA PRO A 14 -6.56 17.39 -23.04
C PRO A 14 -5.99 16.53 -21.91
N PHE A 15 -6.53 16.71 -20.70
CA PHE A 15 -6.14 15.91 -19.55
C PHE A 15 -6.55 14.45 -19.80
N VAL A 16 -5.64 13.53 -19.53
CA VAL A 16 -5.86 12.09 -19.58
C VAL A 16 -5.45 11.52 -18.23
N TYR A 17 -6.24 10.63 -17.64
CA TYR A 17 -5.90 10.01 -16.38
C TYR A 17 -4.67 9.10 -16.50
N ALA A 18 -3.98 8.87 -15.38
CA ALA A 18 -2.70 8.15 -15.38
C ALA A 18 -2.81 6.70 -15.86
N ASP A 19 -3.94 6.04 -15.64
CA ASP A 19 -4.20 4.69 -16.14
C ASP A 19 -4.28 4.64 -17.68
N GLU A 20 -5.08 5.51 -18.27
CA GLU A 20 -5.23 5.61 -19.74
C GLU A 20 -3.93 6.09 -20.39
N TRP A 21 -3.29 7.09 -19.77
CA TRP A 21 -2.01 7.59 -20.23
C TRP A 21 -0.94 6.49 -20.23
N ALA A 22 -0.88 5.66 -19.19
CA ALA A 22 0.07 4.57 -19.09
C ALA A 22 -0.12 3.54 -20.20
N GLU A 23 -1.35 3.10 -20.47
CA GLU A 23 -1.64 2.17 -21.57
C GLU A 23 -1.30 2.75 -22.96
N GLN A 24 -1.38 4.05 -23.13
CA GLN A 24 -1.02 4.71 -24.40
C GLN A 24 0.49 4.89 -24.57
N ASN A 25 1.22 5.14 -23.50
CA ASN A 25 2.57 5.70 -23.57
C ASN A 25 3.64 4.83 -22.93
N MET A 26 3.30 3.87 -22.04
CA MET A 26 4.28 3.14 -21.27
C MET A 26 4.71 1.83 -21.95
N TYR A 27 6.01 1.52 -21.84
CA TYR A 27 6.61 0.28 -22.31
C TYR A 27 7.43 -0.36 -21.19
N LEU A 28 7.26 -1.65 -21.00
CA LEU A 28 8.10 -2.47 -20.13
C LEU A 28 9.15 -3.16 -20.99
N ARG A 29 10.41 -3.14 -20.57
CA ARG A 29 11.52 -3.73 -21.35
C ARG A 29 11.34 -5.22 -21.60
N GLU A 30 10.71 -5.91 -20.65
CA GLU A 30 10.55 -7.36 -20.67
C GLU A 30 9.31 -7.83 -21.44
N THR A 31 8.24 -7.04 -21.42
CA THR A 31 6.92 -7.44 -21.94
C THR A 31 6.39 -6.56 -23.06
N GLY A 32 7.07 -5.47 -23.40
CA GLY A 32 6.63 -4.57 -24.47
C GLY A 32 5.66 -3.48 -23.99
N LYS A 33 4.62 -3.19 -24.77
CA LYS A 33 3.63 -2.16 -24.44
C LYS A 33 2.94 -2.49 -23.11
N PHE A 34 2.84 -1.50 -22.23
CA PHE A 34 2.15 -1.66 -20.95
C PHE A 34 0.64 -1.84 -21.14
N SER A 35 0.04 -2.78 -20.42
CA SER A 35 -1.40 -2.97 -20.31
C SER A 35 -1.78 -3.33 -18.88
N TYR A 36 -2.96 -2.91 -18.44
CA TYR A 36 -3.55 -3.37 -17.19
C TYR A 36 -4.21 -4.75 -17.27
N ASP A 37 -4.20 -5.44 -18.41
CA ASP A 37 -4.79 -6.78 -18.56
C ASP A 37 -4.19 -7.79 -17.56
N VAL A 38 -2.89 -7.65 -17.25
CA VAL A 38 -2.21 -8.50 -16.26
C VAL A 38 -2.46 -8.03 -14.81
N THR A 39 -2.73 -6.74 -14.62
CA THR A 39 -2.92 -6.13 -13.29
C THR A 39 -4.15 -5.23 -13.24
N PRO A 40 -5.35 -5.75 -13.59
CA PRO A 40 -6.57 -4.93 -13.72
C PRO A 40 -6.97 -4.23 -12.42
N TYR A 41 -6.66 -4.84 -11.29
CA TYR A 41 -6.86 -4.27 -9.96
C TYR A 41 -6.04 -2.99 -9.69
N LEU A 42 -5.00 -2.67 -10.45
CA LEU A 42 -4.23 -1.43 -10.32
C LEU A 42 -4.75 -0.29 -11.20
N LYS A 43 -5.67 -0.56 -12.12
CA LYS A 43 -6.17 0.46 -13.05
C LYS A 43 -6.87 1.60 -12.32
N LEU A 44 -7.89 1.29 -11.52
CA LEU A 44 -8.64 2.30 -10.77
C LEU A 44 -7.78 3.03 -9.72
N PRO A 45 -6.93 2.37 -8.90
CA PRO A 45 -6.00 3.08 -8.00
C PRO A 45 -5.08 4.06 -8.73
N THR A 46 -4.56 3.68 -9.91
CA THR A 46 -3.69 4.56 -10.70
C THR A 46 -4.46 5.77 -11.25
N ARG A 47 -5.69 5.56 -11.71
CA ARG A 47 -6.61 6.65 -12.13
C ARG A 47 -6.82 7.64 -10.99
N CYS A 48 -7.21 7.15 -9.82
CA CYS A 48 -7.48 7.99 -8.64
C CYS A 48 -6.24 8.78 -8.18
N ALA A 49 -5.05 8.21 -8.30
CA ALA A 49 -3.81 8.88 -7.95
C ALA A 49 -3.46 10.07 -8.88
N SER A 50 -4.10 10.18 -10.03
CA SER A 50 -3.99 11.33 -10.95
C SER A 50 -5.16 12.31 -10.87
N ASP A 51 -6.21 11.97 -10.12
CA ASP A 51 -7.37 12.82 -9.91
C ASP A 51 -7.18 13.71 -8.67
N LEU A 52 -6.51 14.85 -8.86
CA LEU A 52 -6.22 15.80 -7.79
C LEU A 52 -7.44 16.65 -7.41
N ILE A 53 -8.56 16.51 -8.10
CA ILE A 53 -9.81 17.21 -7.82
C ILE A 53 -10.63 16.42 -6.81
N GLU A 54 -10.82 15.14 -7.05
CA GLU A 54 -11.68 14.27 -6.24
C GLU A 54 -10.90 13.58 -5.10
N CYS A 55 -9.60 13.34 -5.28
CA CYS A 55 -8.78 12.57 -4.34
C CYS A 55 -7.68 13.43 -3.70
N CYS A 56 -7.47 13.25 -2.40
CA CYS A 56 -6.32 13.79 -1.67
C CYS A 56 -5.29 12.71 -1.32
N ARG A 57 -5.75 11.46 -1.23
CA ARG A 57 -4.91 10.31 -0.88
C ARG A 57 -5.39 9.05 -1.56
N VAL A 58 -4.45 8.23 -2.01
CA VAL A 58 -4.68 6.88 -2.50
C VAL A 58 -3.85 5.91 -1.67
N VAL A 59 -4.49 4.90 -1.10
CA VAL A 59 -3.85 3.85 -0.30
C VAL A 59 -4.01 2.52 -1.02
N ILE A 60 -2.90 1.79 -1.23
CA ILE A 60 -2.91 0.49 -1.90
C ILE A 60 -2.30 -0.56 -0.97
N MET A 61 -3.15 -1.36 -0.36
CA MET A 61 -2.78 -2.48 0.50
C MET A 61 -2.90 -3.78 -0.30
N CYS A 62 -1.81 -4.48 -0.53
CA CYS A 62 -1.81 -5.58 -1.48
C CYS A 62 -0.68 -6.60 -1.25
N PRO A 63 -0.75 -7.79 -1.85
CA PRO A 63 0.31 -8.78 -1.84
C PRO A 63 1.63 -8.28 -2.42
N ALA A 64 2.70 -9.04 -2.19
CA ALA A 64 3.96 -8.85 -2.91
C ALA A 64 3.78 -9.15 -4.41
N GLN A 65 4.71 -8.66 -5.25
CA GLN A 65 4.72 -8.88 -6.70
C GLN A 65 3.45 -8.40 -7.46
N ALA A 66 2.60 -7.62 -6.82
CA ALA A 66 1.32 -7.13 -7.35
C ALA A 66 1.44 -6.00 -8.40
N GLY A 67 2.65 -5.65 -8.85
CA GLY A 67 2.86 -4.57 -9.82
C GLY A 67 2.89 -3.16 -9.24
N LYS A 68 2.88 -2.98 -7.91
CA LYS A 68 2.93 -1.67 -7.20
C LYS A 68 3.95 -0.70 -7.80
N SER A 69 5.19 -1.16 -7.96
CA SER A 69 6.29 -0.31 -8.45
C SER A 69 6.04 0.19 -9.88
N SER A 70 5.39 -0.60 -10.74
CA SER A 70 5.02 -0.16 -12.09
C SER A 70 3.92 0.90 -12.05
N ALA A 71 2.89 0.71 -11.21
CA ALA A 71 1.85 1.71 -11.00
C ALA A 71 2.43 3.03 -10.46
N MET A 72 3.36 2.98 -9.50
CA MET A 72 4.06 4.16 -8.99
C MET A 72 4.84 4.88 -10.09
N VAL A 73 5.58 4.15 -10.93
CA VAL A 73 6.31 4.76 -12.06
C VAL A 73 5.36 5.43 -13.04
N ASN A 74 4.21 4.79 -13.34
CA ASN A 74 3.18 5.37 -14.22
C ASN A 74 2.64 6.69 -13.64
N ILE A 75 2.31 6.71 -12.34
CA ILE A 75 1.83 7.91 -11.63
C ILE A 75 2.88 9.02 -11.66
N ILE A 76 4.15 8.71 -11.40
CA ILE A 76 5.24 9.68 -11.38
C ILE A 76 5.45 10.27 -12.78
N CYS A 77 5.52 9.44 -13.81
CA CYS A 77 5.70 9.90 -15.19
C CYS A 77 4.52 10.75 -15.67
N HIS A 78 3.29 10.34 -15.35
CA HIS A 78 2.10 11.12 -15.63
C HIS A 78 2.14 12.48 -14.92
N SER A 79 2.43 12.49 -13.61
CA SER A 79 2.50 13.73 -12.82
C SER A 79 3.57 14.70 -13.32
N ALA A 80 4.71 14.19 -13.81
CA ALA A 80 5.77 15.00 -14.40
C ALA A 80 5.29 15.79 -15.64
N ILE A 81 4.25 15.31 -16.31
CA ILE A 81 3.68 15.93 -17.53
C ILE A 81 2.50 16.84 -17.20
N TYR A 82 1.52 16.32 -16.45
CA TYR A 82 0.25 17.00 -16.22
C TYR A 82 0.24 17.88 -14.96
N HIS A 83 1.11 17.57 -14.01
CA HIS A 83 1.22 18.27 -12.73
C HIS A 83 2.68 18.59 -12.40
N PRO A 84 3.43 19.31 -13.30
CA PRO A 84 4.86 19.52 -13.13
C PRO A 84 5.16 20.31 -11.84
N SER A 85 5.56 19.57 -10.81
CA SER A 85 5.87 20.08 -9.48
C SER A 85 6.85 19.13 -8.78
N ASN A 86 7.45 19.57 -7.67
CA ASN A 86 8.28 18.71 -6.88
C ASN A 86 7.48 17.49 -6.39
N THR A 87 8.06 16.32 -6.62
CA THR A 87 7.52 15.02 -6.20
C THR A 87 8.51 14.38 -5.23
N LEU A 88 8.03 13.95 -4.06
CA LEU A 88 8.83 13.23 -3.06
C LEU A 88 8.45 11.76 -3.06
N ILE A 89 9.46 10.91 -3.15
CA ILE A 89 9.32 9.46 -3.18
C ILE A 89 10.12 8.89 -2.01
N ILE A 90 9.46 8.35 -1.00
CA ILE A 90 10.09 7.78 0.18
C ILE A 90 10.01 6.26 0.13
N MET A 91 11.15 5.64 0.29
CA MET A 91 11.33 4.19 0.37
C MET A 91 11.74 3.77 1.78
N ASP A 92 11.62 2.49 2.10
CA ASP A 92 12.05 1.92 3.38
C ASP A 92 13.57 2.05 3.60
N THR A 93 14.37 1.86 2.54
CA THR A 93 15.84 1.87 2.60
C THR A 93 16.48 2.68 1.47
N LEU A 94 17.68 3.20 1.73
CA LEU A 94 18.49 3.90 0.71
C LEU A 94 18.75 3.01 -0.52
N LYS A 95 19.03 1.72 -0.32
CA LYS A 95 19.24 0.76 -1.41
C LYS A 95 18.02 0.63 -2.31
N ASN A 96 16.82 0.60 -1.73
CA ASN A 96 15.58 0.53 -2.50
C ASN A 96 15.30 1.85 -3.23
N ALA A 97 15.57 3.00 -2.61
CA ALA A 97 15.46 4.31 -3.25
C ALA A 97 16.42 4.45 -4.45
N GLN A 98 17.68 4.06 -4.30
CA GLN A 98 18.66 4.03 -5.39
C GLN A 98 18.24 3.08 -6.53
N ARG A 99 17.73 1.89 -6.17
CA ARG A 99 17.21 0.92 -7.14
C ARG A 99 16.01 1.48 -7.93
N MET A 100 15.06 2.12 -7.24
CA MET A 100 13.92 2.79 -7.86
C MET A 100 14.40 3.88 -8.84
N SER A 101 15.32 4.74 -8.42
CA SER A 101 15.88 5.79 -9.27
C SER A 101 16.57 5.20 -10.51
N LYS A 102 17.56 4.32 -10.30
CA LYS A 102 18.45 3.82 -11.37
C LYS A 102 17.76 2.87 -12.33
N ASN A 103 16.99 1.91 -11.80
CA ASN A 103 16.46 0.80 -12.60
C ASN A 103 15.04 1.00 -13.11
N ARG A 104 14.30 1.95 -12.54
CA ARG A 104 12.89 2.19 -12.88
C ARG A 104 12.65 3.61 -13.41
N LEU A 105 12.88 4.64 -12.59
CA LEU A 105 12.50 6.02 -12.96
C LEU A 105 13.36 6.59 -14.08
N LYS A 106 14.71 6.54 -13.96
CA LYS A 106 15.59 7.08 -15.00
C LYS A 106 15.41 6.40 -16.35
N PRO A 107 15.31 5.06 -16.45
CA PRO A 107 14.97 4.41 -17.70
C PRO A 107 13.61 4.83 -18.24
N ALA A 108 12.56 4.81 -17.41
CA ALA A 108 11.22 5.23 -17.81
C ALA A 108 11.24 6.65 -18.40
N LEU A 109 11.80 7.62 -17.69
CA LEU A 109 11.89 9.01 -18.14
C LEU A 109 12.74 9.19 -19.41
N ARG A 110 13.73 8.33 -19.68
CA ARG A 110 14.54 8.36 -20.90
C ARG A 110 13.84 7.72 -22.08
N ASP A 111 13.31 6.54 -21.86
CA ASP A 111 12.68 5.73 -22.92
C ASP A 111 11.40 6.40 -23.43
N TYR A 112 10.69 7.11 -22.54
CA TYR A 112 9.50 7.91 -22.87
C TYR A 112 9.78 9.34 -23.35
N ALA A 113 11.02 9.78 -23.33
CA ALA A 113 11.41 11.04 -23.99
C ALA A 113 11.14 11.04 -25.50
N HIS A 114 10.91 9.89 -26.12
CA HIS A 114 10.44 9.75 -27.50
C HIS A 114 8.96 10.09 -27.69
N VAL A 115 8.15 10.05 -26.64
CA VAL A 115 6.80 10.58 -26.71
C VAL A 115 6.90 12.11 -26.72
N ALA A 116 6.54 12.74 -27.82
CA ALA A 116 6.72 14.18 -28.06
C ALA A 116 6.20 15.09 -26.92
N SER A 117 5.32 14.58 -26.07
CA SER A 117 4.78 15.26 -24.89
C SER A 117 5.74 15.33 -23.70
N LEU A 118 6.62 14.34 -23.54
CA LEU A 118 7.61 14.30 -22.47
C LEU A 118 8.81 15.23 -22.74
N GLN A 119 9.05 15.55 -23.99
CA GLN A 119 10.21 16.36 -24.39
C GLN A 119 10.24 17.75 -23.77
N ARG A 120 9.10 18.34 -23.41
CA ARG A 120 9.01 19.69 -22.86
C ARG A 120 9.03 19.77 -21.33
N GLY A 121 8.58 18.76 -20.62
CA GLY A 121 8.39 18.81 -19.17
C GLY A 121 9.15 17.78 -18.34
N ALA A 122 9.26 16.54 -18.85
CA ALA A 122 9.85 15.42 -18.09
C ALA A 122 11.29 15.07 -18.53
N ARG A 123 11.95 15.92 -19.30
CA ARG A 123 13.35 15.69 -19.68
C ARG A 123 14.24 15.62 -18.44
N VAL A 124 14.96 14.53 -18.28
CA VAL A 124 15.96 14.38 -17.22
C VAL A 124 17.17 15.26 -17.56
N LEU A 125 17.46 16.25 -16.73
CA LEU A 125 18.62 17.12 -16.86
C LEU A 125 19.84 16.57 -16.14
N ASP A 126 19.62 15.81 -15.05
CA ASP A 126 20.69 15.21 -14.26
C ASP A 126 21.24 13.95 -14.95
N LYS A 127 22.55 13.97 -15.24
CA LYS A 127 23.28 12.85 -15.82
C LYS A 127 23.88 11.89 -14.77
N SER A 128 23.86 12.26 -13.48
CA SER A 128 24.39 11.43 -12.41
C SER A 128 23.57 10.14 -12.24
N ALA A 129 24.26 9.00 -12.30
CA ALA A 129 23.62 7.69 -12.11
C ALA A 129 23.20 7.43 -10.66
N GLU A 130 23.77 8.16 -9.72
CA GLU A 130 23.58 7.96 -8.27
C GLU A 130 22.72 9.03 -7.61
N SER A 131 22.29 10.05 -8.38
CA SER A 131 21.50 11.13 -7.84
C SER A 131 20.15 10.66 -7.32
N MET A 132 19.87 11.04 -6.07
CA MET A 132 18.56 10.90 -5.42
C MET A 132 17.63 12.05 -5.77
N ASN A 133 18.10 13.01 -6.56
CA ASN A 133 17.33 14.13 -7.07
C ASN A 133 17.42 14.16 -8.60
N ILE A 134 16.29 14.00 -9.27
CA ILE A 134 16.19 13.98 -10.73
C ILE A 134 15.51 15.28 -11.16
N SER A 135 16.29 16.20 -11.74
CA SER A 135 15.76 17.46 -12.26
C SER A 135 15.07 17.25 -13.61
N LEU A 136 13.91 17.82 -13.76
CA LEU A 136 13.08 17.77 -14.96
C LEU A 136 13.19 19.07 -15.76
N GLY A 137 12.96 18.99 -17.06
CA GLY A 137 12.97 20.15 -17.97
C GLY A 137 11.91 21.21 -17.65
N SER A 138 10.89 20.88 -16.86
CA SER A 138 9.89 21.80 -16.33
C SER A 138 10.39 22.67 -15.17
N GLY A 139 11.58 22.40 -14.63
CA GLY A 139 12.09 23.00 -13.39
C GLY A 139 11.65 22.27 -12.12
N ALA A 140 10.80 21.25 -12.22
CA ALA A 140 10.41 20.39 -11.10
C ALA A 140 11.48 19.35 -10.81
N ASN A 141 11.45 18.78 -9.59
CA ASN A 141 12.38 17.74 -9.17
C ASN A 141 11.63 16.50 -8.68
N LEU A 142 12.13 15.31 -9.05
CA LEU A 142 11.78 14.07 -8.43
C LEU A 142 12.82 13.77 -7.36
N ILE A 143 12.42 13.83 -6.10
CA ILE A 143 13.29 13.71 -4.93
C ILE A 143 13.04 12.33 -4.33
N LEU A 144 14.08 11.51 -4.23
CA LEU A 144 13.99 10.22 -3.57
C LEU A 144 14.64 10.33 -2.19
N GLY A 145 14.02 9.74 -1.20
CA GLY A 145 14.49 9.74 0.17
C GLY A 145 14.15 8.45 0.89
N THR A 146 14.51 8.38 2.16
CA THR A 146 14.26 7.22 3.02
C THR A 146 13.43 7.58 4.23
N SER A 147 12.67 6.62 4.73
CA SER A 147 11.85 6.79 5.93
C SER A 147 12.68 6.97 7.21
N SER A 148 13.97 6.62 7.18
CA SER A 148 14.90 6.77 8.31
C SER A 148 15.62 8.11 8.36
N SER A 149 15.42 9.00 7.37
CA SER A 149 16.08 10.30 7.29
C SER A 149 15.08 11.44 7.53
N ALA A 150 15.18 12.08 8.68
CA ALA A 150 14.35 13.25 9.00
C ALA A 150 14.55 14.39 7.98
N SER A 151 15.77 14.60 7.50
CA SER A 151 16.08 15.61 6.47
C SER A 151 15.34 15.34 5.16
N ASP A 152 15.22 14.07 4.72
CA ASP A 152 14.49 13.72 3.51
C ASP A 152 12.99 14.02 3.65
N LEU A 153 12.44 13.76 4.84
CA LEU A 153 11.03 13.95 5.14
C LEU A 153 10.65 15.42 5.39
N CYS A 154 11.63 16.26 5.76
CA CYS A 154 11.35 17.62 6.27
C CYS A 154 11.80 18.77 5.35
N SER A 155 12.58 18.51 4.28
CA SER A 155 13.32 19.56 3.60
C SER A 155 12.52 20.36 2.56
N THR A 156 11.67 19.74 1.77
CA THR A 156 11.11 20.38 0.57
C THR A 156 9.59 20.29 0.52
N PRO A 157 8.86 21.39 0.26
CA PRO A 157 7.44 21.34 -0.06
C PRO A 157 7.19 20.59 -1.38
N VAL A 158 6.24 19.67 -1.37
CA VAL A 158 5.92 18.83 -2.53
C VAL A 158 4.42 18.74 -2.77
N ARG A 159 4.02 18.68 -4.04
CA ARG A 159 2.62 18.52 -4.43
C ARG A 159 2.24 17.05 -4.47
N ILE A 160 3.16 16.20 -4.95
CA ILE A 160 2.96 14.75 -5.07
C ILE A 160 3.89 14.05 -4.10
N LEU A 161 3.34 13.16 -3.32
CA LEU A 161 4.04 12.35 -2.31
C LEU A 161 3.76 10.88 -2.56
N LEU A 162 4.80 10.07 -2.68
CA LEU A 162 4.68 8.62 -2.78
C LEU A 162 5.47 7.96 -1.65
N LEU A 163 4.81 7.09 -0.90
CA LEU A 163 5.41 6.32 0.19
C LEU A 163 5.27 4.83 -0.13
N ASP A 164 6.37 4.12 -0.31
CA ASP A 164 6.37 2.70 -0.64
C ASP A 164 6.90 1.84 0.52
N GLU A 165 6.33 0.65 0.68
CA GLU A 165 6.61 -0.28 1.76
C GLU A 165 6.38 0.34 3.15
N LEU A 166 5.22 1.00 3.32
CA LEU A 166 4.88 1.81 4.48
C LEU A 166 4.98 1.07 5.82
N ASP A 167 4.61 -0.21 5.85
CA ASP A 167 4.66 -1.03 7.07
C ASP A 167 6.09 -1.38 7.53
N ARG A 168 7.10 -1.07 6.69
CA ARG A 168 8.53 -1.21 7.05
C ARG A 168 9.12 0.07 7.61
N PHE A 169 8.36 1.17 7.64
CA PHE A 169 8.81 2.42 8.22
C PHE A 169 8.88 2.28 9.75
N GLN A 170 9.83 2.96 10.37
CA GLN A 170 9.90 3.05 11.82
C GLN A 170 8.66 3.78 12.34
N ARG A 171 8.16 3.40 13.50
CA ARG A 171 6.98 4.04 14.10
C ARG A 171 7.26 5.46 14.59
N ASP A 172 8.49 5.71 14.97
CA ASP A 172 8.97 7.02 15.43
C ASP A 172 10.38 7.27 14.90
N LEU A 173 10.62 8.45 14.38
CA LEU A 173 11.90 8.85 13.83
C LEU A 173 12.71 9.59 14.87
N SER A 174 13.37 8.85 15.76
CA SER A 174 14.27 9.39 16.79
C SER A 174 13.66 10.52 17.64
N GLY A 175 12.36 10.40 17.97
CA GLY A 175 11.62 11.41 18.75
C GLY A 175 11.03 12.56 17.93
N GLU A 176 11.19 12.59 16.61
CA GLU A 176 10.57 13.59 15.74
C GLU A 176 9.13 13.24 15.33
N GLY A 177 8.70 12.00 15.61
CA GLY A 177 7.37 11.51 15.35
C GLY A 177 7.26 10.56 14.15
N ASP A 178 6.02 10.25 13.77
CA ASP A 178 5.70 9.31 12.70
C ASP A 178 6.17 9.83 11.33
N PRO A 179 7.00 9.07 10.60
CA PRO A 179 7.53 9.47 9.29
C PRO A 179 6.45 9.83 8.26
N VAL A 180 5.30 9.14 8.28
CA VAL A 180 4.20 9.41 7.36
C VAL A 180 3.59 10.79 7.62
N THR A 181 3.38 11.11 8.89
CA THR A 181 2.87 12.42 9.32
C THR A 181 3.84 13.53 8.94
N LEU A 182 5.15 13.33 9.14
CA LEU A 182 6.18 14.29 8.75
C LEU A 182 6.18 14.55 7.23
N ALA A 183 6.11 13.49 6.43
CA ALA A 183 6.04 13.60 4.98
C ALA A 183 4.77 14.33 4.50
N LEU A 184 3.60 13.99 5.06
CA LEU A 184 2.32 14.63 4.72
C LEU A 184 2.32 16.15 5.00
N LYS A 185 3.04 16.61 6.04
CA LYS A 185 3.19 18.04 6.31
C LYS A 185 3.86 18.81 5.16
N ARG A 186 4.62 18.15 4.28
CA ARG A 186 5.26 18.78 3.10
C ARG A 186 4.24 19.22 2.04
N GLN A 187 3.04 18.69 2.11
CA GLN A 187 1.96 19.00 1.15
C GLN A 187 1.10 20.21 1.54
N LEU A 188 1.25 20.76 2.73
CA LEU A 188 0.38 21.82 3.26
C LEU A 188 0.30 23.10 2.41
N ARG A 189 1.32 23.37 1.60
CA ARG A 189 1.32 24.53 0.67
C ARG A 189 0.47 24.31 -0.58
N PHE A 190 0.19 23.06 -0.92
CA PHE A 190 -0.50 22.70 -2.15
C PHE A 190 -1.94 22.32 -1.86
N LYS A 191 -2.84 23.10 -2.43
CA LYS A 191 -4.29 22.87 -2.24
C LYS A 191 -4.80 21.61 -2.97
N ASP A 192 -4.10 21.18 -3.98
CA ASP A 192 -4.38 20.06 -4.88
C ASP A 192 -3.23 19.04 -4.84
N SER A 193 -2.75 18.75 -3.64
CA SER A 193 -1.73 17.73 -3.41
C SER A 193 -2.32 16.33 -3.47
N MET A 194 -1.49 15.35 -3.82
CA MET A 194 -1.82 13.92 -3.82
C MET A 194 -0.77 13.14 -3.02
N ALA A 195 -1.24 12.28 -2.10
CA ALA A 195 -0.40 11.31 -1.42
C ALA A 195 -0.77 9.88 -1.86
N VAL A 196 0.21 9.11 -2.31
CA VAL A 196 0.06 7.69 -2.67
C VAL A 196 0.84 6.83 -1.69
N LEU A 197 0.15 5.97 -0.96
CA LEU A 197 0.70 5.10 0.07
C LEU A 197 0.56 3.65 -0.38
N THR A 198 1.66 2.92 -0.43
CA THR A 198 1.62 1.51 -0.85
C THR A 198 2.39 0.63 0.14
N SER A 199 1.88 -0.56 0.43
CA SER A 199 2.58 -1.58 1.22
C SER A 199 1.91 -2.94 1.12
N THR A 200 2.70 -3.99 1.37
CA THR A 200 2.17 -5.23 1.91
C THR A 200 1.82 -5.02 3.39
N PRO A 201 0.67 -5.50 3.88
CA PRO A 201 0.31 -5.38 5.29
C PRO A 201 1.17 -6.29 6.15
N THR A 202 1.48 -5.87 7.37
CA THR A 202 2.19 -6.71 8.36
C THR A 202 1.27 -7.15 9.49
N THR A 203 0.72 -6.20 10.22
CA THR A 203 -0.19 -6.43 11.34
C THR A 203 -1.48 -5.63 11.19
N PRO A 204 -2.57 -5.99 11.87
CA PRO A 204 -3.82 -5.23 11.82
C PRO A 204 -3.68 -3.76 12.22
N ASP A 205 -2.74 -3.45 13.12
CA ASP A 205 -2.36 -2.10 13.56
C ASP A 205 -1.21 -1.48 12.74
N GLY A 206 -0.78 -2.15 11.66
CA GLY A 206 0.25 -1.66 10.73
C GLY A 206 -0.11 -0.31 10.13
N ALA A 207 0.91 0.42 9.66
CA ALA A 207 0.68 1.75 9.12
C ALA A 207 -0.26 1.72 7.89
N ILE A 208 -0.05 0.76 6.97
CA ILE A 208 -0.91 0.65 5.79
C ILE A 208 -2.34 0.26 6.17
N SER A 209 -2.52 -0.65 7.15
CA SER A 209 -3.83 -1.08 7.63
C SER A 209 -4.62 0.09 8.24
N ARG A 210 -3.96 0.93 9.06
CA ARG A 210 -4.58 2.15 9.60
C ARG A 210 -4.99 3.13 8.51
N HIS A 211 -4.12 3.36 7.51
CA HIS A 211 -4.44 4.26 6.41
C HIS A 211 -5.52 3.70 5.49
N PHE A 212 -5.56 2.38 5.28
CA PHE A 212 -6.64 1.72 4.56
C PHE A 212 -7.99 1.91 5.26
N ALA A 213 -8.02 1.73 6.58
CA ALA A 213 -9.24 1.91 7.39
C ALA A 213 -9.79 3.36 7.37
N LEU A 214 -8.93 4.36 7.19
CA LEU A 214 -9.34 5.76 7.05
C LEU A 214 -9.96 6.08 5.68
N GLY A 215 -9.66 5.30 4.65
CA GLY A 215 -10.15 5.51 3.30
C GLY A 215 -11.49 4.85 3.02
N THR A 216 -11.82 4.72 1.74
CA THR A 216 -13.08 4.13 1.23
C THR A 216 -13.17 2.62 1.47
N GLN A 217 -12.09 1.95 1.84
CA GLN A 217 -12.00 0.50 2.06
C GLN A 217 -12.52 -0.32 0.85
N GLU A 218 -12.07 0.03 -0.33
CA GLU A 218 -12.47 -0.65 -1.56
C GLU A 218 -11.77 -1.98 -1.71
N VAL A 219 -12.55 -3.03 -1.92
CA VAL A 219 -12.06 -4.40 -2.09
C VAL A 219 -12.31 -4.85 -3.53
N TRP A 220 -11.28 -5.38 -4.18
CA TRP A 220 -11.38 -5.99 -5.50
C TRP A 220 -12.07 -7.33 -5.41
N GLY A 221 -13.13 -7.49 -6.17
CA GLY A 221 -13.93 -8.70 -6.19
C GLY A 221 -14.53 -8.98 -7.56
N VAL A 222 -15.42 -9.95 -7.63
CA VAL A 222 -16.10 -10.37 -8.85
C VAL A 222 -17.61 -10.30 -8.68
N VAL A 223 -18.32 -10.13 -9.79
CA VAL A 223 -19.78 -10.20 -9.82
C VAL A 223 -20.19 -11.59 -10.31
N CYS A 224 -20.83 -12.35 -9.41
CA CYS A 224 -21.40 -13.66 -9.74
C CYS A 224 -22.50 -13.54 -10.80
N GLU A 225 -22.76 -14.59 -11.57
CA GLU A 225 -23.88 -14.65 -12.52
C GLU A 225 -25.25 -14.39 -11.87
N CYS A 226 -25.39 -14.63 -10.56
CA CYS A 226 -26.59 -14.24 -9.82
C CYS A 226 -26.68 -12.73 -9.50
N GLY A 227 -25.74 -11.91 -9.99
CA GLY A 227 -25.68 -10.46 -9.77
C GLY A 227 -25.11 -10.02 -8.41
N ARG A 228 -24.64 -10.95 -7.56
CA ARG A 228 -24.05 -10.63 -6.27
C ARG A 228 -22.54 -10.40 -6.42
N TRP A 229 -22.05 -9.32 -5.83
CA TRP A 229 -20.63 -9.09 -5.68
C TRP A 229 -20.02 -10.04 -4.63
N LEU A 230 -18.85 -10.61 -4.94
CA LEU A 230 -18.15 -11.62 -4.14
C LEU A 230 -16.70 -11.19 -3.89
N ASN A 231 -16.26 -11.32 -2.64
CA ASN A 231 -14.84 -11.29 -2.28
C ASN A 231 -14.30 -12.73 -2.27
N ILE A 232 -13.33 -13.02 -3.10
CA ILE A 232 -12.72 -14.34 -3.17
C ILE A 232 -11.48 -14.36 -2.27
N GLU A 233 -11.70 -14.65 -1.00
CA GLU A 233 -10.60 -14.84 -0.04
C GLU A 233 -10.07 -16.28 -0.10
N TYR A 234 -8.81 -16.47 0.22
CA TYR A 234 -8.16 -17.78 0.16
C TYR A 234 -8.92 -18.86 0.98
N GLY A 235 -9.39 -18.51 2.18
CA GLY A 235 -10.16 -19.42 3.04
C GLY A 235 -11.53 -19.84 2.50
N SER A 236 -12.02 -19.20 1.43
CA SER A 236 -13.31 -19.57 0.79
C SER A 236 -13.15 -20.53 -0.40
N ILE A 237 -11.90 -20.89 -0.74
CA ILE A 237 -11.59 -21.83 -1.82
C ILE A 237 -11.51 -23.25 -1.23
N SER A 238 -12.28 -24.18 -1.80
CA SER A 238 -12.17 -25.60 -1.46
C SER A 238 -11.09 -26.28 -2.30
N PHE A 239 -10.27 -27.09 -1.63
CA PHE A 239 -9.20 -27.91 -2.20
C PHE A 239 -9.48 -29.41 -2.03
N ASP A 240 -10.73 -29.81 -1.78
CA ASP A 240 -11.13 -31.18 -1.51
C ASP A 240 -11.30 -32.02 -2.78
N SER A 241 -11.29 -31.39 -3.95
CA SER A 241 -11.35 -32.03 -5.27
C SER A 241 -10.02 -31.88 -6.03
N ASP A 242 -9.86 -32.61 -7.13
CA ASP A 242 -8.68 -32.54 -8.00
C ASP A 242 -8.40 -31.12 -8.54
N THR A 243 -9.43 -30.30 -8.63
CA THR A 243 -9.33 -28.90 -9.06
C THR A 243 -9.90 -28.01 -7.96
N PRO A 244 -9.17 -26.98 -7.52
CA PRO A 244 -9.69 -26.01 -6.56
C PRO A 244 -10.92 -25.29 -7.09
N VAL A 245 -11.94 -25.12 -6.24
CA VAL A 245 -13.19 -24.46 -6.61
C VAL A 245 -13.64 -23.46 -5.54
N PHE A 246 -14.36 -22.45 -6.00
CA PHE A 246 -15.10 -21.51 -5.15
C PHE A 246 -16.59 -21.72 -5.37
N THR A 247 -17.36 -21.81 -4.28
CA THR A 247 -18.82 -21.91 -4.36
C THR A 247 -19.46 -20.59 -3.93
N CYS A 248 -20.32 -20.03 -4.78
CA CYS A 248 -21.05 -18.82 -4.45
C CYS A 248 -21.98 -19.06 -3.25
N PRO A 249 -21.84 -18.31 -2.15
CA PRO A 249 -22.65 -18.53 -0.95
C PRO A 249 -24.13 -18.12 -1.11
N TYR A 250 -24.47 -17.47 -2.21
CA TYR A 250 -25.84 -16.98 -2.45
C TYR A 250 -26.67 -17.87 -3.38
N CYS A 251 -26.07 -18.39 -4.45
CA CYS A 251 -26.79 -19.20 -5.43
C CYS A 251 -26.30 -20.67 -5.52
N GLY A 252 -25.16 -20.99 -4.87
CA GLY A 252 -24.57 -22.34 -4.92
C GLY A 252 -23.79 -22.66 -6.20
N GLU A 253 -23.65 -21.70 -7.14
CA GLU A 253 -22.85 -21.90 -8.36
C GLU A 253 -21.38 -22.16 -8.00
N VAL A 254 -20.76 -23.11 -8.71
CA VAL A 254 -19.39 -23.56 -8.46
C VAL A 254 -18.48 -23.07 -9.59
N TYR A 255 -17.44 -22.36 -9.24
CA TYR A 255 -16.49 -21.75 -10.15
C TYR A 255 -15.10 -22.35 -9.99
N SER A 256 -14.46 -22.71 -11.09
CA SER A 256 -13.02 -22.90 -11.14
C SER A 256 -12.30 -21.55 -11.18
N GLU A 257 -10.97 -21.53 -10.95
CA GLU A 257 -10.16 -20.33 -11.09
C GLU A 257 -10.33 -19.64 -12.46
N LYS A 258 -10.38 -20.44 -13.53
CA LYS A 258 -10.58 -19.93 -14.91
C LYS A 258 -11.98 -19.34 -15.15
N ASP A 259 -12.98 -19.81 -14.42
CA ASP A 259 -14.32 -19.23 -14.52
C ASP A 259 -14.38 -17.91 -13.78
N ILE A 260 -13.76 -17.82 -12.58
CA ILE A 260 -13.62 -16.56 -11.85
C ILE A 260 -12.90 -15.50 -12.69
N GLU A 261 -11.83 -15.86 -13.42
CA GLU A 261 -11.10 -14.94 -14.29
C GLU A 261 -11.97 -14.29 -15.36
N LYS A 262 -13.01 -14.98 -15.83
CA LYS A 262 -13.92 -14.49 -16.88
C LYS A 262 -15.07 -13.64 -16.37
N LEU A 263 -15.35 -13.68 -15.05
CA LEU A 263 -16.41 -12.88 -14.46
C LEU A 263 -16.07 -11.39 -14.55
N HIS A 264 -17.08 -10.55 -14.38
CA HIS A 264 -16.86 -9.11 -14.22
C HIS A 264 -16.19 -8.81 -12.90
N HIS A 265 -15.06 -8.12 -12.96
CA HIS A 265 -14.28 -7.70 -11.79
C HIS A 265 -14.49 -6.22 -11.51
N GLU A 266 -14.73 -5.88 -10.25
CA GLU A 266 -14.88 -4.48 -9.85
C GLU A 266 -14.49 -4.26 -8.38
N TYR A 267 -14.20 -3.00 -8.03
CA TYR A 267 -14.04 -2.56 -6.66
C TYR A 267 -15.39 -2.25 -6.02
N LYS A 268 -15.56 -2.70 -4.76
CA LYS A 268 -16.70 -2.34 -3.93
C LYS A 268 -16.21 -1.62 -2.66
N PRO A 269 -16.70 -0.40 -2.37
CA PRO A 269 -16.39 0.31 -1.14
C PRO A 269 -17.15 -0.29 0.06
N PHE A 270 -16.51 -0.24 1.24
CA PHE A 270 -17.08 -0.73 2.51
C PHE A 270 -17.06 0.31 3.62
N ASN A 271 -16.60 1.53 3.35
CA ASN A 271 -16.67 2.64 4.29
C ASN A 271 -17.46 3.79 3.68
N ASP A 272 -18.63 4.08 4.26
CA ASP A 272 -19.51 5.16 3.80
C ASP A 272 -19.06 6.55 4.31
N HIS A 273 -18.11 6.61 5.24
CA HIS A 273 -17.61 7.83 5.85
C HIS A 273 -16.07 7.91 5.77
N PRO A 274 -15.49 7.85 4.55
CA PRO A 274 -14.04 7.93 4.38
C PRO A 274 -13.52 9.32 4.80
N TYR A 275 -12.26 9.35 5.20
CA TYR A 275 -11.58 10.62 5.47
C TYR A 275 -11.63 11.52 4.24
N GLN A 276 -11.96 12.77 4.50
CA GLN A 276 -11.92 13.86 3.53
C GLN A 276 -11.00 14.97 4.05
N ASP A 277 -10.30 15.61 3.14
CA ASP A 277 -9.56 16.81 3.50
C ASP A 277 -10.50 18.03 3.68
N ALA A 278 -9.94 19.17 4.06
CA ALA A 278 -10.70 20.41 4.27
C ALA A 278 -11.45 20.93 3.02
N ARG A 279 -11.26 20.30 1.86
CA ARG A 279 -11.90 20.60 0.58
C ARG A 279 -12.90 19.55 0.14
N GLY A 280 -13.11 18.52 0.94
CA GLY A 280 -13.99 17.40 0.62
C GLY A 280 -13.36 16.36 -0.31
N ARG A 281 -12.04 16.43 -0.62
CA ARG A 281 -11.37 15.42 -1.44
C ARG A 281 -11.17 14.14 -0.64
N LEU A 282 -11.44 13.01 -1.27
CA LEU A 282 -11.48 11.71 -0.64
C LEU A 282 -10.10 11.09 -0.40
N CYS A 283 -9.96 10.38 0.70
CA CYS A 283 -8.97 9.31 0.83
C CYS A 283 -9.58 8.04 0.25
N ARG A 284 -9.08 7.60 -0.89
CA ARG A 284 -9.48 6.32 -1.48
C ARG A 284 -8.49 5.23 -1.09
N SER A 285 -8.99 4.10 -0.63
CA SER A 285 -8.15 2.99 -0.20
C SER A 285 -8.58 1.68 -0.85
N PHE A 286 -7.61 0.94 -1.37
CA PHE A 286 -7.80 -0.22 -2.21
C PHE A 286 -7.10 -1.44 -1.63
N ARG A 287 -7.78 -2.57 -1.66
CA ARG A 287 -7.25 -3.88 -1.28
C ARG A 287 -7.63 -4.92 -2.32
N PHE A 288 -6.73 -5.85 -2.59
CA PHE A 288 -7.01 -7.03 -3.40
C PHE A 288 -6.19 -8.23 -2.90
N SER A 289 -6.69 -9.44 -3.17
CA SER A 289 -6.08 -10.70 -2.78
C SER A 289 -5.31 -11.31 -3.95
N SER A 290 -4.28 -12.10 -3.64
CA SER A 290 -3.58 -12.91 -4.64
C SER A 290 -4.47 -13.93 -5.34
N THR A 291 -5.58 -14.33 -4.73
CA THR A 291 -6.58 -15.22 -5.32
C THR A 291 -7.21 -14.67 -6.61
N LEU A 292 -7.16 -13.35 -6.80
CA LEU A 292 -7.66 -12.63 -7.98
C LEU A 292 -6.52 -11.98 -8.80
N MET A 293 -5.27 -12.39 -8.57
CA MET A 293 -4.10 -11.94 -9.34
C MET A 293 -3.79 -12.94 -10.46
N HIS A 294 -4.77 -13.15 -11.35
CA HIS A 294 -4.66 -14.08 -12.46
C HIS A 294 -3.42 -13.80 -13.32
N GLY A 295 -2.73 -14.87 -13.74
CA GLY A 295 -1.46 -14.78 -14.48
C GLY A 295 -0.21 -14.50 -13.63
N ILE A 296 -0.36 -14.18 -12.33
CA ILE A 296 0.75 -14.02 -11.38
C ILE A 296 0.75 -15.17 -10.38
N TYR A 297 -0.39 -15.45 -9.77
CA TYR A 297 -0.60 -16.58 -8.87
C TYR A 297 -1.70 -17.49 -9.39
N THR A 298 -1.57 -18.80 -9.15
CA THR A 298 -2.68 -19.75 -9.24
C THR A 298 -3.09 -20.20 -7.85
N TRP A 299 -4.36 -20.61 -7.67
CA TRP A 299 -4.85 -21.11 -6.39
C TRP A 299 -4.02 -22.31 -5.89
N GLU A 300 -3.57 -23.17 -6.81
CA GLU A 300 -2.68 -24.27 -6.45
C GLU A 300 -1.30 -23.83 -5.99
N GLN A 301 -0.71 -22.79 -6.60
CA GLN A 301 0.56 -22.23 -6.13
C GLN A 301 0.42 -21.67 -4.72
N ILE A 302 -0.65 -20.90 -4.45
CA ILE A 302 -0.96 -20.37 -3.13
C ILE A 302 -1.10 -21.52 -2.11
N ARG A 303 -1.79 -22.60 -2.48
CA ARG A 303 -1.94 -23.80 -1.61
C ARG A 303 -0.62 -24.47 -1.30
N ARG A 304 0.27 -24.61 -2.29
CA ARG A 304 1.61 -25.18 -2.07
C ARG A 304 2.45 -24.31 -1.12
N GLU A 305 2.39 -23.00 -1.29
CA GLU A 305 3.08 -22.05 -0.39
C GLU A 305 2.53 -22.15 1.05
N GLU A 306 1.21 -22.28 1.23
CA GLU A 306 0.60 -22.48 2.56
C GLU A 306 1.11 -23.76 3.23
N ILE A 307 1.11 -24.89 2.50
CA ILE A 307 1.58 -26.18 3.03
C ILE A 307 3.05 -26.06 3.44
N GLN A 308 3.87 -25.46 2.61
CA GLN A 308 5.28 -25.21 2.91
C GLN A 308 5.44 -24.30 4.14
N ALA A 309 4.70 -23.17 4.18
CA ALA A 309 4.77 -22.25 5.30
C ALA A 309 4.34 -22.92 6.61
N THR A 310 3.29 -23.75 6.59
CA THR A 310 2.81 -24.51 7.74
C THR A 310 3.88 -25.47 8.26
N SER A 311 4.62 -26.13 7.37
CA SER A 311 5.71 -27.05 7.76
C SER A 311 6.91 -26.34 8.38
N LEU A 312 7.14 -25.07 8.03
CA LEU A 312 8.27 -24.24 8.51
C LEU A 312 7.95 -23.43 9.78
N GLY A 313 6.70 -23.41 10.20
CA GLY A 313 6.26 -22.80 11.45
C GLY A 313 5.80 -21.34 11.32
N GLU A 314 5.54 -20.70 12.48
CA GLU A 314 4.80 -19.44 12.59
C GLU A 314 5.39 -18.27 11.78
N ALA A 315 6.71 -18.14 11.76
CA ALA A 315 7.35 -17.06 11.00
C ALA A 315 7.10 -17.18 9.48
N ALA A 316 7.08 -18.41 8.96
CA ALA A 316 6.76 -18.66 7.55
C ALA A 316 5.27 -18.46 7.26
N ILE A 317 4.37 -18.86 8.17
CA ILE A 317 2.93 -18.60 8.07
C ILE A 317 2.67 -17.09 8.04
N ARG A 318 3.32 -16.33 8.91
CA ARG A 318 3.25 -14.85 8.89
C ARG A 318 3.69 -14.29 7.55
N SER A 319 4.84 -14.73 7.05
CA SER A 319 5.34 -14.30 5.74
C SER A 319 4.34 -14.62 4.62
N PHE A 320 3.83 -15.86 4.58
CA PHE A 320 2.83 -16.27 3.61
C PHE A 320 1.58 -15.39 3.64
N LYS A 321 0.98 -15.17 4.82
CA LYS A 321 -0.20 -14.30 4.95
C LYS A 321 0.09 -12.88 4.49
N ASN A 322 1.17 -12.28 4.98
CA ASN A 322 1.48 -10.89 4.68
C ASN A 322 1.87 -10.69 3.20
N THR A 323 2.75 -11.55 2.67
CA THR A 323 3.34 -11.30 1.35
C THR A 323 2.59 -12.01 0.21
N THR A 324 2.11 -13.23 0.43
CA THR A 324 1.40 -13.97 -0.61
C THR A 324 -0.08 -13.61 -0.63
N LEU A 325 -0.77 -13.65 0.52
CA LEU A 325 -2.19 -13.31 0.56
C LEU A 325 -2.47 -11.79 0.59
N GLY A 326 -1.51 -10.97 1.04
CA GLY A 326 -1.75 -9.55 1.27
C GLY A 326 -2.65 -9.28 2.47
N GLU A 327 -2.59 -10.16 3.46
CA GLU A 327 -3.38 -10.10 4.70
C GLU A 327 -2.50 -9.73 5.89
N ALA A 328 -3.03 -8.89 6.77
CA ALA A 328 -2.37 -8.59 8.03
C ALA A 328 -2.41 -9.83 8.95
N TYR A 329 -1.25 -10.19 9.52
CA TYR A 329 -1.13 -11.35 10.40
C TYR A 329 -1.17 -10.96 11.86
N LEU A 330 -2.06 -11.59 12.62
CA LEU A 330 -2.08 -11.54 14.08
C LEU A 330 -1.65 -12.92 14.61
N PRO A 331 -0.57 -13.04 15.41
CA PRO A 331 -0.18 -14.30 16.03
C PRO A 331 -1.32 -14.87 16.89
N LYS A 332 -1.53 -16.19 16.83
CA LYS A 332 -2.62 -16.85 17.57
C LYS A 332 -2.57 -16.62 19.08
N ASN A 333 -1.38 -16.36 19.63
CA ASN A 333 -1.18 -16.07 21.06
C ASN A 333 -1.48 -14.61 21.45
N THR A 334 -1.82 -13.75 20.50
CA THR A 334 -2.27 -12.37 20.72
C THR A 334 -3.78 -12.23 20.56
N GLU A 335 -4.56 -13.29 20.76
CA GLU A 335 -5.97 -13.09 21.08
C GLU A 335 -6.03 -12.21 22.31
N ILE A 336 -6.21 -10.91 22.09
CA ILE A 336 -6.62 -9.98 23.14
C ILE A 336 -7.98 -10.51 23.55
N LYS A 337 -8.01 -11.29 24.63
CA LYS A 337 -9.29 -11.64 25.25
C LYS A 337 -9.99 -10.32 25.52
N ASP A 338 -11.21 -10.18 25.01
CA ASP A 338 -12.00 -8.99 25.27
C ASP A 338 -11.93 -8.70 26.77
N TYR A 339 -11.77 -7.44 27.14
CA TYR A 339 -11.73 -7.01 28.56
C TYR A 339 -12.86 -7.64 29.36
N ASN A 340 -14.05 -7.79 28.78
CA ASN A 340 -15.20 -8.47 29.36
C ASN A 340 -14.97 -9.98 29.57
N ASP A 341 -14.18 -10.64 28.74
CA ASP A 341 -13.81 -12.04 28.92
C ASP A 341 -12.78 -12.20 30.05
N LEU A 342 -11.84 -11.26 30.20
CA LEU A 342 -10.90 -11.23 31.30
C LEU A 342 -11.60 -10.96 32.63
N LEU A 343 -12.64 -10.12 32.66
CA LEU A 343 -13.43 -9.84 33.87
C LEU A 343 -14.12 -11.09 34.42
N LYS A 344 -14.46 -12.09 33.62
CA LYS A 344 -15.05 -13.36 34.07
C LYS A 344 -14.11 -14.17 34.97
N TYR A 345 -12.81 -13.96 34.84
CA TYR A 345 -11.78 -14.62 35.64
C TYR A 345 -11.31 -13.79 36.84
N ARG A 346 -11.91 -12.60 37.04
CA ARG A 346 -11.56 -11.73 38.15
C ARG A 346 -11.99 -12.34 39.47
N LEU A 347 -11.01 -12.65 40.32
CA LEU A 347 -11.26 -13.14 41.67
C LEU A 347 -11.45 -11.97 42.64
N ALA A 348 -12.32 -12.14 43.62
CA ALA A 348 -12.59 -11.12 44.66
C ALA A 348 -11.57 -11.24 45.78
N PHE A 349 -10.36 -10.71 45.55
CA PHE A 349 -9.37 -10.51 46.60
C PHE A 349 -8.85 -9.07 46.56
N ASN A 350 -8.41 -8.58 47.70
CA ASN A 350 -7.89 -7.22 47.76
C ASN A 350 -6.36 -7.18 47.60
N LYS A 351 -5.81 -6.03 47.25
CA LYS A 351 -4.36 -5.83 47.00
C LYS A 351 -3.44 -6.12 48.20
N ASN A 352 -3.98 -6.33 49.41
CA ASN A 352 -3.21 -6.57 50.63
C ASN A 352 -3.30 -8.06 51.08
N SER A 353 -3.93 -8.92 50.31
CA SER A 353 -4.06 -10.33 50.66
C SER A 353 -3.61 -11.23 49.49
N ILE A 354 -2.79 -12.22 49.83
CA ILE A 354 -2.38 -13.24 48.89
C ILE A 354 -3.38 -14.42 49.04
N PRO A 355 -4.05 -14.86 47.98
CA PRO A 355 -4.93 -16.00 48.05
C PRO A 355 -4.20 -17.28 48.56
N SER A 356 -4.85 -18.08 49.34
CA SER A 356 -4.25 -19.25 50.01
C SER A 356 -3.77 -20.34 49.03
N PHE A 357 -4.23 -20.36 47.81
CA PHE A 357 -3.78 -21.27 46.76
C PHE A 357 -2.47 -20.85 46.08
N VAL A 358 -2.02 -19.58 46.25
CA VAL A 358 -0.78 -19.10 45.67
C VAL A 358 0.41 -19.67 46.46
N THR A 359 1.27 -20.40 45.74
CA THR A 359 2.48 -21.00 46.33
C THR A 359 3.75 -20.29 45.92
N GLU A 360 3.76 -19.56 44.79
CA GLU A 360 4.90 -18.79 44.32
C GLU A 360 4.43 -17.46 43.79
N ILE A 361 5.27 -16.41 43.94
CA ILE A 361 5.00 -15.05 43.48
C ILE A 361 6.16 -14.60 42.62
N PHE A 362 5.82 -14.11 41.44
CA PHE A 362 6.75 -13.49 40.50
C PHE A 362 6.40 -12.01 40.36
N ALA A 363 7.41 -11.15 40.28
CA ALA A 363 7.23 -9.74 39.95
C ALA A 363 8.01 -9.36 38.73
N GLY A 364 7.31 -8.87 37.69
CA GLY A 364 7.89 -8.21 36.54
C GLY A 364 7.89 -6.70 36.75
N ILE A 365 9.02 -6.06 36.52
CA ILE A 365 9.17 -4.58 36.67
C ILE A 365 9.64 -4.05 35.32
N ASP A 366 8.86 -3.17 34.73
CA ASP A 366 9.25 -2.36 33.57
C ASP A 366 9.57 -0.95 33.99
N THR A 367 10.73 -0.43 33.55
CA THR A 367 11.22 0.89 33.93
C THR A 367 10.99 1.86 32.79
N GLN A 368 10.28 2.94 33.09
CA GLN A 368 10.08 4.08 32.21
C GLN A 368 10.88 5.28 32.70
N ASP A 369 10.98 6.33 31.92
CA ASP A 369 11.80 7.50 32.25
C ASP A 369 11.43 8.19 33.59
N SER A 370 10.17 8.10 34.02
CA SER A 370 9.67 8.79 35.23
C SER A 370 8.79 7.93 36.14
N TRP A 371 8.57 6.64 35.82
CA TRP A 371 7.74 5.73 36.62
C TRP A 371 8.10 4.25 36.36
N PHE A 372 7.58 3.38 37.21
CA PHE A 372 7.73 1.91 37.07
C PHE A 372 6.37 1.28 36.90
N GLU A 373 6.25 0.34 35.94
CA GLU A 373 5.12 -0.55 35.86
C GLU A 373 5.49 -1.88 36.54
N VAL A 374 4.68 -2.30 37.50
CA VAL A 374 4.93 -3.52 38.26
C VAL A 374 3.75 -4.45 38.10
N VAL A 375 4.01 -5.65 37.56
CA VAL A 375 3.05 -6.74 37.49
C VAL A 375 3.45 -7.82 38.47
N ILE A 376 2.54 -8.19 39.36
CA ILE A 376 2.73 -9.29 40.32
C ILE A 376 1.84 -10.46 39.92
N ILE A 377 2.44 -11.63 39.73
CA ILE A 377 1.77 -12.86 39.33
C ILE A 377 1.94 -13.89 40.46
N GLY A 378 0.83 -14.41 40.96
CA GLY A 378 0.84 -15.55 41.89
C GLY A 378 0.52 -16.83 41.14
N CYS A 379 1.32 -17.89 41.33
CA CYS A 379 1.13 -19.20 40.74
C CYS A 379 0.78 -20.23 41.80
N ASP A 380 -0.01 -21.23 41.47
CA ASP A 380 -0.21 -22.43 42.25
C ASP A 380 0.74 -23.55 41.78
N LYS A 381 0.67 -24.74 42.41
CA LYS A 381 1.53 -25.89 42.04
C LYS A 381 1.16 -26.55 40.72
N THR A 382 0.10 -26.11 40.07
CA THR A 382 -0.46 -26.78 38.87
C THR A 382 -0.40 -25.88 37.62
N SER A 383 0.09 -24.64 37.74
CA SER A 383 0.19 -23.67 36.64
C SER A 383 1.63 -23.49 36.13
#